data_5568855d2772963b9721503c038fe96f
#
_entry.id   5568855d2772963b9721503c038fe96f
#
_cell.length_a   1.000
_cell.length_b   1.000
_cell.length_c   1.000
_cell.angle_alpha   90.00
_cell.angle_beta   90.00
_cell.angle_gamma   90.00
#
_symmetry.space_group_name_H-M   'P 1'
#
loop_
_entity.id
_entity.type
_entity.pdbx_description
1 polymer ?
#
loop_
_entity_poly.entity_id
_entity_poly.type
_entity_poly.pdbx_seq_one_letter_code
_entity_poly.pdbx_strand_id
1 'polypeptide(L)'
;MSLMNIMYFYLLLGALYRIDHYRVGASPTQAEIDKGRRIYFSNCISCHNKDPNLKGAIGPEIINVPYEVLESKILTGKYPEKLPPGFIPKRKTKLMKPIPKIKDDIKALHAWIESMNKQKK
;
A
#
# COMPACT_ATOMS: atom_id res chain seq x y z
N MET A 1 -37.52 2.76 -38.21
CA MET A 1 -36.15 2.39 -37.80
C MET A 1 -35.96 0.90 -38.06
N SER A 2 -34.95 0.55 -38.84
CA SER A 2 -34.68 -0.86 -39.14
C SER A 2 -34.14 -1.59 -37.89
N LEU A 3 -34.56 -2.84 -37.71
CA LEU A 3 -34.09 -3.74 -36.63
C LEU A 3 -32.55 -3.82 -36.55
N MET A 4 -31.89 -3.61 -37.65
CA MET A 4 -30.41 -3.57 -37.75
C MET A 4 -29.81 -2.38 -37.00
N ASN A 5 -30.45 -1.22 -36.98
CA ASN A 5 -29.97 -0.03 -36.25
C ASN A 5 -30.13 -0.19 -34.72
N ILE A 6 -31.16 -0.89 -34.28
CA ILE A 6 -31.36 -1.16 -32.84
C ILE A 6 -30.30 -2.13 -32.31
N MET A 7 -29.97 -3.16 -33.09
CA MET A 7 -28.90 -4.11 -32.74
C MET A 7 -27.53 -3.46 -32.64
N TYR A 8 -27.21 -2.54 -33.54
CA TYR A 8 -25.94 -1.79 -33.52
C TYR A 8 -25.83 -0.87 -32.29
N PHE A 9 -26.97 -0.26 -31.89
CA PHE A 9 -27.01 0.61 -30.70
C PHE A 9 -26.77 -0.17 -29.40
N TYR A 10 -27.31 -1.38 -29.27
CA TYR A 10 -27.06 -2.25 -28.12
C TYR A 10 -25.63 -2.81 -28.08
N LEU A 11 -25.00 -3.08 -29.24
CA LEU A 11 -23.60 -3.49 -29.31
C LEU A 11 -22.66 -2.36 -28.91
N LEU A 12 -22.93 -1.12 -29.28
CA LEU A 12 -22.14 0.05 -28.86
C LEU A 12 -22.31 0.37 -27.37
N LEU A 13 -23.54 0.29 -26.84
CA LEU A 13 -23.81 0.45 -25.40
C LEU A 13 -23.14 -0.65 -24.57
N GLY A 14 -23.14 -1.88 -25.03
CA GLY A 14 -22.46 -3.01 -24.38
C GLY A 14 -20.94 -2.87 -24.36
N ALA A 15 -20.35 -2.27 -25.39
CA ALA A 15 -18.92 -1.99 -25.46
C ALA A 15 -18.50 -0.88 -24.49
N LEU A 16 -19.33 0.17 -24.33
CA LEU A 16 -19.10 1.25 -23.37
C LEU A 16 -19.26 0.78 -21.91
N TYR A 17 -20.21 -0.14 -21.65
CA TYR A 17 -20.44 -0.68 -20.30
C TYR A 17 -19.31 -1.58 -19.80
N ARG A 18 -18.52 -2.17 -20.70
CA ARG A 18 -17.37 -3.02 -20.32
C ARG A 18 -16.12 -2.26 -19.88
N ILE A 19 -16.03 -0.96 -20.16
CA ILE A 19 -14.83 -0.16 -19.86
C ILE A 19 -14.79 0.24 -18.39
N ASP A 20 -15.93 0.42 -17.73
CA ASP A 20 -15.99 0.86 -16.33
C ASP A 20 -15.71 -0.26 -15.29
N HIS A 21 -15.86 -1.52 -15.67
CA HIS A 21 -15.58 -2.65 -14.76
C HIS A 21 -14.14 -3.12 -14.70
N TYR A 22 -13.22 -2.56 -15.51
CA TYR A 22 -11.81 -2.98 -15.53
C TYR A 22 -10.90 -2.11 -14.67
N ARG A 23 -11.45 -1.36 -13.70
CA ARG A 23 -10.66 -0.68 -12.68
C ARG A 23 -10.37 -1.58 -11.48
N VAL A 24 -10.00 -2.83 -11.72
CA VAL A 24 -9.46 -3.70 -10.66
C VAL A 24 -7.96 -3.45 -10.58
N GLY A 25 -7.55 -2.78 -9.50
CA GLY A 25 -6.14 -2.69 -9.12
C GLY A 25 -5.29 -1.74 -9.97
N ALA A 26 -5.70 -0.48 -10.12
CA ALA A 26 -4.80 0.54 -10.66
C ALA A 26 -3.51 0.55 -9.83
N SER A 27 -2.36 0.34 -10.48
CA SER A 27 -1.05 0.50 -9.84
C SER A 27 -0.96 1.91 -9.25
N PRO A 28 -0.28 2.08 -8.09
CA PRO A 28 -0.14 3.39 -7.48
C PRO A 28 0.53 4.36 -8.47
N THR A 29 0.02 5.58 -8.52
CA THR A 29 0.59 6.66 -9.33
C THR A 29 1.94 7.10 -8.76
N GLN A 30 2.77 7.73 -9.58
CA GLN A 30 4.04 8.31 -9.10
C GLN A 30 3.80 9.34 -7.98
N ALA A 31 2.73 10.13 -8.08
CA ALA A 31 2.35 11.10 -7.05
C ALA A 31 2.03 10.44 -5.70
N GLU A 32 1.36 9.29 -5.70
CA GLU A 32 1.10 8.51 -4.48
C GLU A 32 2.38 7.91 -3.90
N ILE A 33 3.29 7.41 -4.73
CA ILE A 33 4.60 6.90 -4.32
C ILE A 33 5.43 8.03 -3.69
N ASP A 34 5.49 9.19 -4.31
CA ASP A 34 6.21 10.36 -3.79
C ASP A 34 5.60 10.87 -2.48
N LYS A 35 4.28 10.84 -2.35
CA LYS A 35 3.58 11.13 -1.10
C LYS A 35 4.00 10.14 0.00
N GLY A 36 3.99 8.85 -0.29
CA GLY A 36 4.42 7.80 0.63
C GLY A 36 5.85 7.99 1.12
N ARG A 37 6.76 8.36 0.21
CA ARG A 37 8.15 8.71 0.54
C ARG A 37 8.22 9.85 1.55
N ARG A 38 7.51 10.95 1.31
CA ARG A 38 7.49 12.11 2.24
C ARG A 38 6.98 11.71 3.62
N ILE A 39 5.90 10.92 3.68
CA ILE A 39 5.35 10.39 4.93
C ILE A 39 6.40 9.57 5.70
N TYR A 40 7.09 8.67 5.01
CA TYR A 40 8.12 7.85 5.60
C TYR A 40 9.26 8.67 6.20
N PHE A 41 9.83 9.59 5.43
CA PHE A 41 10.93 10.44 5.89
C PHE A 41 10.54 11.38 7.03
N SER A 42 9.28 11.78 7.11
CA SER A 42 8.80 12.67 8.18
C SER A 42 8.46 11.95 9.49
N ASN A 43 8.17 10.63 9.45
CA ASN A 43 7.59 9.95 10.61
C ASN A 43 8.32 8.65 11.02
N CYS A 44 9.11 8.05 10.16
CA CYS A 44 9.59 6.67 10.36
C CYS A 44 11.10 6.55 10.56
N ILE A 45 11.90 7.44 9.95
CA ILE A 45 13.36 7.32 9.90
C ILE A 45 14.08 7.54 11.24
N SER A 46 13.40 8.06 12.26
CA SER A 46 13.97 8.16 13.61
C SER A 46 14.18 6.80 14.27
N CYS A 47 13.39 5.80 13.89
CA CYS A 47 13.44 4.44 14.43
C CYS A 47 13.83 3.41 13.37
N HIS A 48 13.35 3.60 12.14
CA HIS A 48 13.67 2.75 10.99
C HIS A 48 14.76 3.38 10.12
N ASN A 49 15.42 2.58 9.30
CA ASN A 49 16.44 3.10 8.39
C ASN A 49 15.79 3.96 7.28
N LYS A 50 16.54 4.90 6.72
CA LYS A 50 16.13 5.67 5.51
C LYS A 50 15.87 4.76 4.31
N ASP A 51 16.60 3.65 4.20
CA ASP A 51 16.31 2.55 3.27
C ASP A 51 15.45 1.51 4.00
N PRO A 52 14.18 1.28 3.58
CA PRO A 52 13.31 0.30 4.23
C PRO A 52 13.79 -1.15 4.13
N ASN A 53 14.78 -1.43 3.29
CA ASN A 53 15.43 -2.73 3.17
C ASN A 53 16.43 -3.00 4.30
N LEU A 54 16.81 -1.99 5.07
CA LEU A 54 17.82 -2.08 6.11
C LEU A 54 17.22 -1.89 7.49
N LYS A 55 17.85 -2.52 8.49
CA LYS A 55 17.49 -2.34 9.90
C LYS A 55 17.77 -0.90 10.34
N GLY A 56 16.85 -0.32 11.09
CA GLY A 56 17.08 0.93 11.81
C GLY A 56 17.72 0.71 13.17
N ALA A 57 17.97 1.81 13.88
CA ALA A 57 18.52 1.76 15.23
C ALA A 57 17.59 1.06 16.23
N ILE A 58 16.30 1.26 16.09
CA ILE A 58 15.25 0.72 16.99
C ILE A 58 14.36 -0.28 16.24
N GLY A 59 13.86 0.10 15.05
CA GLY A 59 12.93 -0.69 14.26
C GLY A 59 13.63 -1.65 13.28
N PRO A 60 12.94 -2.74 12.87
CA PRO A 60 13.43 -3.65 11.83
C PRO A 60 13.38 -3.02 10.44
N GLU A 61 13.95 -3.73 9.47
CA GLU A 61 13.63 -3.51 8.06
C GLU A 61 12.14 -3.77 7.82
N ILE A 62 11.51 -2.95 7.00
CA ILE A 62 10.07 -2.99 6.75
C ILE A 62 9.68 -3.28 5.30
N ILE A 63 10.67 -3.66 4.49
CA ILE A 63 10.40 -4.15 3.15
C ILE A 63 9.54 -5.42 3.20
N ASN A 64 8.61 -5.57 2.26
CA ASN A 64 7.65 -6.69 2.22
C ASN A 64 6.73 -6.79 3.45
N VAL A 65 6.53 -5.70 4.19
CA VAL A 65 5.55 -5.69 5.27
C VAL A 65 4.13 -5.75 4.67
N PRO A 66 3.27 -6.70 5.07
CA PRO A 66 1.88 -6.71 4.65
C PRO A 66 1.14 -5.45 5.10
N TYR A 67 0.18 -4.99 4.26
CA TYR A 67 -0.58 -3.77 4.53
C TYR A 67 -1.22 -3.76 5.91
N GLU A 68 -1.90 -4.85 6.30
CA GLU A 68 -2.61 -4.99 7.57
C GLU A 68 -1.66 -4.95 8.78
N VAL A 69 -0.42 -5.39 8.62
CA VAL A 69 0.62 -5.29 9.66
C VAL A 69 1.08 -3.85 9.79
N LEU A 70 1.35 -3.18 8.66
CA LEU A 70 1.73 -1.78 8.62
C LEU A 70 0.65 -0.90 9.24
N GLU A 71 -0.60 -1.09 8.83
CA GLU A 71 -1.76 -0.34 9.35
C GLU A 71 -1.93 -0.53 10.86
N SER A 72 -1.92 -1.76 11.35
CA SER A 72 -2.05 -2.05 12.77
C SER A 72 -0.93 -1.41 13.58
N LYS A 73 0.32 -1.50 13.11
CA LYS A 73 1.47 -0.88 13.77
C LYS A 73 1.36 0.64 13.83
N ILE A 74 0.93 1.27 12.76
CA ILE A 74 0.76 2.73 12.71
C ILE A 74 -0.37 3.20 13.62
N LEU A 75 -1.49 2.51 13.61
CA LEU A 75 -2.68 2.93 14.37
C LEU A 75 -2.60 2.58 15.85
N THR A 76 -2.05 1.43 16.20
CA THR A 76 -2.10 0.89 17.57
C THR A 76 -0.74 0.65 18.21
N GLY A 77 0.34 0.66 17.44
CA GLY A 77 1.69 0.28 17.89
C GLY A 77 1.89 -1.23 18.03
N LYS A 78 0.86 -2.04 17.82
CA LYS A 78 0.87 -3.50 18.03
C LYS A 78 0.71 -4.25 16.72
N TYR A 79 1.02 -5.53 16.72
CA TYR A 79 0.64 -6.42 15.62
C TYR A 79 -0.87 -6.67 15.63
N PRO A 80 -1.49 -6.97 14.47
CA PRO A 80 -2.88 -7.42 14.43
C PRO A 80 -3.03 -8.74 15.22
N GLU A 81 -4.23 -9.01 15.74
CA GLU A 81 -4.50 -10.23 16.51
C GLU A 81 -4.16 -11.49 15.72
N LYS A 82 -4.49 -11.49 14.43
CA LYS A 82 -4.14 -12.56 13.49
C LYS A 82 -3.10 -12.04 12.51
N LEU A 83 -1.91 -12.64 12.56
CA LEU A 83 -0.86 -12.32 11.59
C LEU A 83 -1.18 -12.91 10.20
N PRO A 84 -0.82 -12.21 9.11
CA PRO A 84 -0.92 -12.77 7.78
C PRO A 84 -0.11 -14.06 7.64
N PRO A 85 -0.56 -15.02 6.81
CA PRO A 85 0.16 -16.28 6.58
C PRO A 85 1.61 -16.02 6.15
N GLY A 86 2.56 -16.70 6.79
CA GLY A 86 3.99 -16.60 6.49
C GLY A 86 4.69 -15.34 7.03
N PHE A 87 3.97 -14.40 7.64
CA PHE A 87 4.60 -13.23 8.27
C PHE A 87 5.15 -13.58 9.65
N ILE A 88 6.44 -13.27 9.88
CA ILE A 88 7.13 -13.49 11.15
C ILE A 88 7.67 -12.15 11.66
N PRO A 89 7.33 -11.74 12.91
CA PRO A 89 7.90 -10.55 13.54
C PRO A 89 9.42 -10.64 13.66
N LYS A 90 10.13 -9.62 13.20
CA LYS A 90 11.60 -9.63 13.08
C LYS A 90 12.34 -9.19 14.35
N ARG A 91 11.66 -8.55 15.30
CA ARG A 91 12.25 -8.06 16.55
C ARG A 91 11.51 -8.62 17.76
N LYS A 92 12.26 -8.83 18.86
CA LYS A 92 11.68 -9.26 20.14
C LYS A 92 10.76 -8.19 20.74
N THR A 93 11.18 -6.93 20.71
CA THR A 93 10.33 -5.78 21.08
C THR A 93 9.29 -5.58 19.99
N LYS A 94 8.04 -5.90 20.32
CA LYS A 94 6.91 -5.87 19.39
C LYS A 94 6.17 -4.53 19.36
N LEU A 95 6.60 -3.57 20.21
CA LEU A 95 5.96 -2.27 20.34
C LEU A 95 6.59 -1.25 19.41
N MET A 96 5.74 -0.46 18.79
CA MET A 96 6.07 0.72 18.02
C MET A 96 5.19 1.87 18.54
N LYS A 97 5.72 3.09 18.60
CA LYS A 97 4.89 4.25 18.95
C LYS A 97 3.83 4.45 17.86
N PRO A 98 2.53 4.46 18.19
CA PRO A 98 1.48 4.67 17.19
C PRO A 98 1.52 6.10 16.63
N ILE A 99 1.15 6.23 15.34
CA ILE A 99 1.13 7.50 14.61
C ILE A 99 -0.23 7.63 13.88
N PRO A 100 -1.34 7.69 14.62
CA PRO A 100 -2.68 7.67 14.03
C PRO A 100 -2.98 8.88 13.14
N LYS A 101 -2.22 9.97 13.27
CA LYS A 101 -2.38 11.18 12.44
C LYS A 101 -2.15 10.93 10.94
N ILE A 102 -1.44 9.86 10.56
CA ILE A 102 -1.20 9.49 9.15
C ILE A 102 -2.14 8.40 8.63
N LYS A 103 -3.23 8.14 9.33
CA LYS A 103 -4.21 7.09 8.99
C LYS A 103 -4.61 7.11 7.50
N ASP A 104 -4.94 8.28 6.96
CA ASP A 104 -5.41 8.41 5.58
C ASP A 104 -4.29 8.28 4.52
N ASP A 105 -3.05 8.24 4.97
CA ASP A 105 -1.86 8.20 4.12
C ASP A 105 -1.15 6.82 4.13
N ILE A 106 -1.63 5.86 4.90
CA ILE A 106 -1.00 4.53 5.05
C ILE A 106 -0.91 3.81 3.70
N LYS A 107 -1.93 3.96 2.84
CA LYS A 107 -1.93 3.36 1.52
C LYS A 107 -0.80 3.91 0.63
N ALA A 108 -0.59 5.21 0.64
CA ALA A 108 0.50 5.84 -0.09
C ALA A 108 1.87 5.43 0.47
N LEU A 109 2.00 5.36 1.79
CA LEU A 109 3.20 4.88 2.48
C LEU A 109 3.53 3.44 2.08
N HIS A 110 2.55 2.54 2.11
CA HIS A 110 2.74 1.15 1.70
C HIS A 110 3.15 1.04 0.23
N ALA A 111 2.52 1.82 -0.66
CA ALA A 111 2.87 1.86 -2.09
C ALA A 111 4.33 2.27 -2.32
N TRP A 112 4.84 3.24 -1.55
CA TRP A 112 6.25 3.62 -1.64
C TRP A 112 7.17 2.51 -1.13
N ILE A 113 6.89 1.87 0.01
CA ILE A 113 7.68 0.74 0.53
C ILE A 113 7.75 -0.39 -0.50
N GLU A 114 6.62 -0.76 -1.11
CA GLU A 114 6.56 -1.77 -2.18
C GLU A 114 7.41 -1.38 -3.40
N SER A 115 7.43 -0.10 -3.77
CA SER A 115 8.23 0.39 -4.88
C SER A 115 9.74 0.22 -4.64
N MET A 116 10.20 0.32 -3.40
CA MET A 116 11.59 0.14 -3.01
C MET A 116 12.05 -1.33 -3.15
N ASN A 117 11.15 -2.29 -3.04
CA ASN A 117 11.45 -3.69 -3.30
C ASN A 117 11.73 -3.96 -4.80
N LYS A 118 11.00 -3.29 -5.69
CA LYS A 118 11.16 -3.43 -7.14
C LYS A 118 12.48 -2.85 -7.67
N GLN A 119 13.08 -1.89 -6.98
CA GLN A 119 14.32 -1.25 -7.41
C GLN A 119 15.58 -2.11 -7.17
N LYS A 120 15.49 -3.18 -6.37
CA LYS A 120 16.61 -4.10 -6.09
C LYS A 120 16.73 -5.29 -7.06
N LYS A 121 15.85 -5.41 -8.03
CA LYS A 121 15.94 -6.41 -9.11
C LYS A 121 16.58 -5.80 -10.35
#